data_82ae03d8f38cd4a91e635d1889057f99
#
_entry.id   82ae03d8f38cd4a91e635d1889057f99
#
_cell.length_a   1.000
_cell.length_b   1.000
_cell.length_c   1.000
_cell.angle_alpha   90.00
_cell.angle_beta   90.00
_cell.angle_gamma   90.00
#
_symmetry.space_group_name_H-M   'P 1'
#
loop_
_entity.id
_entity.type
_entity.pdbx_description
1 polymer ?
#
loop_
_entity_poly.entity_id
_entity_poly.type
_entity_poly.pdbx_seq_one_letter_code
_entity_poly.pdbx_strand_id
1 'polypeptide(L)'
;VQFRRFSENFLLSLHSKQSNMKLNRIKVVLVEKGISQTQLAEILGKSFSTVNAYCSNRQQPSLEQLHKIAEVLSVNIKDLLVDSVE
;
A
#
# COMPACT_ATOMS: atom_id res chain seq x y z
N VAL A 1 2.33 28.50 12.56
CA VAL A 1 1.56 28.50 13.79
C VAL A 1 0.39 27.55 13.69
N GLN A 2 -0.44 27.81 12.70
CA GLN A 2 -1.52 26.91 12.43
C GLN A 2 -1.01 25.52 12.10
N PHE A 3 0.07 25.50 11.39
CA PHE A 3 0.67 24.25 11.00
C PHE A 3 1.09 23.45 12.21
N ARG A 4 1.61 24.12 13.23
CA ARG A 4 2.05 23.40 14.41
C ARG A 4 0.88 22.80 15.18
N ARG A 5 -0.17 23.58 15.35
CA ARG A 5 -1.33 23.09 16.07
C ARG A 5 -1.99 21.95 15.31
N PHE A 6 -2.08 22.11 14.01
CA PHE A 6 -2.62 21.06 13.17
C PHE A 6 -1.77 19.82 13.29
N SER A 7 -0.47 20.02 13.36
CA SER A 7 0.47 18.91 13.44
C SER A 7 0.28 18.05 14.67
N GLU A 8 -0.01 18.65 15.80
CA GLU A 8 -0.24 17.90 17.02
C GLU A 8 -1.44 17.00 16.90
N ASN A 9 -2.56 17.56 16.48
CA ASN A 9 -3.78 16.78 16.31
C ASN A 9 -3.61 15.74 15.22
N PHE A 10 -2.91 16.12 14.18
CA PHE A 10 -2.69 15.23 13.06
C PHE A 10 -1.86 14.02 13.50
N LEU A 11 -0.84 14.24 14.28
CA LEU A 11 0.01 13.14 14.75
C LEU A 11 -0.75 12.20 15.67
N LEU A 12 -1.57 12.74 16.54
CA LEU A 12 -2.39 11.92 17.41
C LEU A 12 -3.35 11.06 16.61
N SER A 13 -3.95 11.66 15.60
CA SER A 13 -4.86 10.97 14.73
C SER A 13 -4.15 9.85 13.98
N LEU A 14 -2.99 10.15 13.44
CA LEU A 14 -2.20 9.18 12.71
C LEU A 14 -1.77 8.04 13.62
N HIS A 15 -1.38 8.36 14.81
CA HIS A 15 -0.92 7.35 15.74
C HIS A 15 -2.00 6.33 16.03
N SER A 16 -3.21 6.78 16.20
CA SER A 16 -4.30 5.88 16.51
C SER A 16 -4.84 5.18 15.28
N LYS A 17 -4.62 5.74 14.08
CA LYS A 17 -5.18 5.18 12.85
C LYS A 17 -4.14 4.71 11.87
N GLN A 18 -2.91 4.63 12.32
CA GLN A 18 -1.82 4.33 11.43
C GLN A 18 -2.00 3.00 10.71
N SER A 19 -2.54 2.00 11.40
CA SER A 19 -2.72 0.68 10.81
C SER A 19 -3.83 0.66 9.77
N ASN A 20 -4.62 1.73 9.69
CA ASN A 20 -5.74 1.79 8.77
C ASN A 20 -5.53 2.77 7.63
N MET A 21 -4.35 3.38 7.58
CA MET A 21 -4.09 4.36 6.54
C MET A 21 -3.93 3.67 5.20
N LYS A 22 -4.75 4.06 4.27
CA LYS A 22 -4.74 3.50 2.93
C LYS A 22 -3.81 4.29 2.05
N LEU A 23 -2.69 3.72 1.72
CA LEU A 23 -1.71 4.37 0.85
C LEU A 23 -1.54 3.66 -0.48
N ASN A 24 -1.89 2.38 -0.54
CA ASN A 24 -1.76 1.65 -1.78
C ASN A 24 -3.07 1.01 -2.20
N ARG A 25 -3.17 0.71 -3.50
CA ARG A 25 -4.32 0.07 -4.11
C ARG A 25 -3.96 -1.30 -4.68
N ILE A 26 -2.98 -1.94 -4.07
CA ILE A 26 -2.48 -3.21 -4.61
C ILE A 26 -3.61 -4.24 -4.72
N LYS A 27 -4.44 -4.32 -3.71
CA LYS A 27 -5.53 -5.29 -3.72
C LYS A 27 -6.48 -5.07 -4.90
N VAL A 28 -6.81 -3.82 -5.16
CA VAL A 28 -7.72 -3.49 -6.27
C VAL A 28 -7.10 -3.93 -7.59
N VAL A 29 -5.82 -3.64 -7.78
CA VAL A 29 -5.15 -3.98 -9.03
C VAL A 29 -5.03 -5.48 -9.18
N LEU A 30 -4.77 -6.20 -8.08
CA LEU A 30 -4.73 -7.66 -8.15
C LEU A 30 -6.05 -8.21 -8.64
N VAL A 31 -7.15 -7.69 -8.10
CA VAL A 31 -8.47 -8.16 -8.50
C VAL A 31 -8.70 -7.86 -9.97
N GLU A 32 -8.32 -6.66 -10.43
CA GLU A 32 -8.48 -6.28 -11.81
C GLU A 32 -7.68 -7.18 -12.74
N LYS A 33 -6.52 -7.62 -12.29
CA LYS A 33 -5.65 -8.46 -13.12
C LYS A 33 -5.92 -9.95 -12.95
N GLY A 34 -6.79 -10.30 -12.03
CA GLY A 34 -7.11 -11.70 -11.79
C GLY A 34 -5.99 -12.48 -11.16
N ILE A 35 -5.17 -11.81 -10.36
CA ILE A 35 -4.03 -12.44 -9.67
C ILE A 35 -4.33 -12.48 -8.19
N SER A 36 -4.14 -13.65 -7.59
CA SER A 36 -4.39 -13.81 -6.16
C SER A 36 -3.19 -13.33 -5.34
N GLN A 37 -3.44 -13.08 -4.07
CA GLN A 37 -2.35 -12.69 -3.17
C GLN A 37 -1.33 -13.82 -3.03
N THR A 38 -1.79 -15.05 -3.05
CA THR A 38 -0.90 -16.20 -2.98
C THR A 38 0.03 -16.23 -4.19
N GLN A 39 -0.54 -16.00 -5.38
CA GLN A 39 0.24 -15.96 -6.60
C GLN A 39 1.28 -14.84 -6.56
N LEU A 40 0.88 -13.67 -6.11
CA LEU A 40 1.81 -12.56 -6.02
C LEU A 40 2.92 -12.88 -5.03
N ALA A 41 2.58 -13.48 -3.90
CA ALA A 41 3.57 -13.85 -2.90
C ALA A 41 4.61 -14.80 -3.49
N GLU A 42 4.15 -15.78 -4.25
CA GLU A 42 5.05 -16.74 -4.89
C GLU A 42 5.98 -16.05 -5.87
N ILE A 43 5.44 -15.16 -6.68
CA ILE A 43 6.24 -14.45 -7.68
C ILE A 43 7.29 -13.58 -7.01
N LEU A 44 6.93 -12.94 -5.91
CA LEU A 44 7.83 -12.04 -5.21
C LEU A 44 8.80 -12.77 -4.28
N GLY A 45 8.56 -14.05 -4.05
CA GLY A 45 9.36 -14.79 -3.09
C GLY A 45 9.13 -14.33 -1.66
N LYS A 46 7.92 -13.92 -1.35
CA LYS A 46 7.57 -13.45 -0.02
C LYS A 46 6.42 -14.29 0.53
N SER A 47 6.19 -14.18 1.83
CA SER A 47 5.13 -14.94 2.45
C SER A 47 3.77 -14.33 2.10
N PHE A 48 2.74 -15.15 2.15
CA PHE A 48 1.39 -14.67 1.97
C PHE A 48 1.06 -13.59 2.99
N SER A 49 1.52 -13.79 4.21
CA SER A 49 1.27 -12.85 5.29
C SER A 49 1.79 -11.46 4.96
N THR A 50 2.97 -11.38 4.36
CA THR A 50 3.56 -10.11 3.96
C THR A 50 2.73 -9.45 2.87
N VAL A 51 2.36 -10.21 1.83
CA VAL A 51 1.56 -9.65 0.75
C VAL A 51 0.19 -9.24 1.26
N ASN A 52 -0.38 -10.03 2.14
CA ASN A 52 -1.67 -9.67 2.72
C ASN A 52 -1.58 -8.38 3.52
N ALA A 53 -0.47 -8.18 4.23
CA ALA A 53 -0.25 -6.94 4.98
C ALA A 53 -0.17 -5.75 4.03
N TYR A 54 0.48 -5.92 2.88
CA TYR A 54 0.52 -4.86 1.87
C TYR A 54 -0.88 -4.55 1.38
N CYS A 55 -1.63 -5.59 1.03
CA CYS A 55 -2.97 -5.42 0.45
C CYS A 55 -3.94 -4.79 1.42
N SER A 56 -3.78 -5.05 2.69
CA SER A 56 -4.65 -4.49 3.72
C SER A 56 -4.15 -3.16 4.26
N ASN A 57 -3.04 -2.67 3.72
CA ASN A 57 -2.42 -1.41 4.14
C ASN A 57 -1.97 -1.41 5.59
N ARG A 58 -1.71 -2.58 6.15
CA ARG A 58 -1.11 -2.68 7.48
C ARG A 58 0.38 -2.44 7.41
N GLN A 59 0.96 -2.69 6.24
CA GLN A 59 2.38 -2.52 6.01
C GLN A 59 2.54 -2.07 4.57
N GLN A 60 3.49 -1.18 4.31
CA GLN A 60 3.72 -0.71 2.95
C GLN A 60 4.99 -1.33 2.40
N PRO A 61 4.98 -1.70 1.12
CA PRO A 61 6.20 -2.19 0.49
C PRO A 61 7.20 -1.07 0.31
N SER A 62 8.48 -1.41 0.24
CA SER A 62 9.50 -0.43 -0.11
C SER A 62 9.24 0.02 -1.54
N LEU A 63 9.88 1.12 -1.93
CA LEU A 63 9.74 1.59 -3.31
C LEU A 63 10.27 0.55 -4.29
N GLU A 64 11.36 -0.11 -3.95
CA GLU A 64 11.87 -1.19 -4.80
C GLU A 64 10.87 -2.30 -4.95
N GLN A 65 10.27 -2.69 -3.83
CA GLN A 65 9.29 -3.76 -3.86
C GLN A 65 8.06 -3.34 -4.63
N LEU A 66 7.66 -2.09 -4.45
CA LEU A 66 6.51 -1.55 -5.15
C LEU A 66 6.75 -1.56 -6.66
N HIS A 67 7.96 -1.19 -7.07
CA HIS A 67 8.33 -1.23 -8.48
C HIS A 67 8.22 -2.65 -9.04
N LYS A 68 8.69 -3.62 -8.27
CA LYS A 68 8.63 -5.01 -8.67
C LYS A 68 7.18 -5.48 -8.81
N ILE A 69 6.34 -5.08 -7.89
CA ILE A 69 4.93 -5.43 -7.96
C ILE A 69 4.31 -4.82 -9.22
N ALA A 70 4.66 -3.57 -9.50
CA ALA A 70 4.13 -2.90 -10.70
C ALA A 70 4.55 -3.64 -11.96
N GLU A 71 5.79 -4.11 -12.02
CA GLU A 71 6.26 -4.87 -13.17
C GLU A 71 5.48 -6.16 -13.33
N VAL A 72 5.30 -6.88 -12.24
CA VAL A 72 4.57 -8.15 -12.27
C VAL A 72 3.14 -7.93 -12.76
N LEU A 73 2.53 -6.84 -12.34
CA LEU A 73 1.13 -6.56 -12.71
C LEU A 73 1.00 -5.78 -14.00
N SER A 74 2.12 -5.39 -14.60
CA SER A 74 2.14 -4.63 -15.86
C SER A 74 1.39 -3.30 -15.73
N VAL A 75 1.65 -2.60 -14.65
CA VAL A 75 1.07 -1.28 -14.43
C VAL A 75 2.18 -0.32 -14.01
N ASN A 76 1.87 0.95 -13.97
CA ASN A 76 2.81 1.95 -13.45
C ASN A 76 2.74 1.95 -11.94
N ILE A 77 3.85 2.34 -11.32
CA ILE A 77 3.88 2.42 -9.87
C ILE A 77 2.74 3.31 -9.36
N LYS A 78 2.51 4.41 -10.03
CA LYS A 78 1.48 5.34 -9.57
C LYS A 78 0.09 4.71 -9.55
N ASP A 79 -0.11 3.68 -10.36
CA ASP A 79 -1.39 2.98 -10.38
C ASP A 79 -1.60 2.15 -9.13
N LEU A 80 -0.55 1.91 -8.39
CA LEU A 80 -0.61 1.16 -7.14
C LEU A 80 -0.78 2.05 -5.92
N LEU A 81 -0.82 3.35 -6.13
CA LEU A 81 -0.89 4.30 -5.03
C LEU A 81 -2.25 4.98 -4.99
N VAL A 82 -2.66 5.29 -3.77
CA VAL A 82 -3.91 6.02 -3.58
C VAL A 82 -3.65 7.48 -3.93
N ASP A 83 -4.60 8.08 -4.65
CA ASP A 83 -4.50 9.49 -4.98
C ASP A 83 -4.68 10.30 -3.70
N SER A 84 -3.70 11.11 -3.37
CA SER A 84 -3.75 11.89 -2.14
C SER A 84 -4.38 13.26 -2.35
N VAL A 85 -4.70 13.60 -3.56
CA VAL A 85 -5.33 14.88 -3.86
C VAL A 85 -6.82 14.64 -4.05
N GLU A 86 -7.59 15.15 -3.14
CA GLU A 86 -9.04 14.91 -3.19
C GLU A 86 -9.81 16.19 -3.41
#